data_286096055a69c6d0e234b58cf530978c
#
_entry.id   286096055a69c6d0e234b58cf530978c
#
_cell.length_a   1.000
_cell.length_b   1.000
_cell.length_c   1.000
_cell.angle_alpha   90.00
_cell.angle_beta   90.00
_cell.angle_gamma   90.00
#
_symmetry.space_group_name_H-M   'P 1'
#
loop_
_entity.id
_entity.type
_entity.pdbx_description
1 polymer ?
#
loop_
_entity_poly.entity_id
_entity_poly.type
_entity_poly.pdbx_seq_one_letter_code
_entity_poly.pdbx_strand_id
1 'polypeptide(L)'
;MRLPLRLCAFAGEIFLTTLGLLLVLVTANAASTKPNGYSRVTISLLTPGEVEVRADLYSPSRSWSFRNAYAGVLGIADRIYDVRATTSSGQDAQVRKLVTGEFRSDLDAKRITYKVRVSQPTSADVSHVSWVVGDYGILMLADLLPQDFTNLFTQFDLPVGWNIESSSTSVGESQYVLTAPEKAVFFVGRTLRKTSNTVEGMPLDLVVSGAWEFKDNGAFKIAGKVLKKYVELTDFRSTGKKVIMIAPLPVAVGSTKWRAEARGSTVVLLIDPAANFRNWIGQLGVIFTHELLHLWIPNSLSLDGDYDWFFEGFTLYTALRTALELKLINFKEFLDTLARVYDSYLSYADDASLIDASERRWTTPGSFVYDKGMLVAFLYDLLLRNESGGRMTLADKYRELFSRPAADHVNGNEVIIAVLGSSPAVNDFTRSYIESSTRLELERLLPAYGLTLDSSVKSSQLRVSRGLNSDQKRLLRSLGYRD
;
A
#
# COMPACT_ATOMS: atom_id res chain seq x y z
N MET A 1 9.58 -33.20 57.27
CA MET A 1 10.90 -33.61 57.81
C MET A 1 11.89 -32.55 57.35
N ARG A 2 12.18 -31.63 58.27
CA ARG A 2 13.43 -30.89 58.59
C ARG A 2 14.24 -30.30 57.45
N LEU A 3 14.21 -28.93 57.41
CA LEU A 3 15.33 -28.04 57.07
C LEU A 3 16.62 -28.38 57.85
N PRO A 4 17.81 -27.87 57.44
CA PRO A 4 18.17 -26.58 58.00
C PRO A 4 18.92 -25.59 57.06
N LEU A 5 18.72 -24.34 57.44
CA LEU A 5 19.52 -23.16 57.16
C LEU A 5 21.05 -23.31 57.42
N ARG A 6 21.87 -22.55 56.70
CA ARG A 6 23.00 -21.84 57.26
C ARG A 6 23.25 -20.50 56.55
N LEU A 7 23.11 -19.41 57.34
CA LEU A 7 23.67 -18.09 57.13
C LEU A 7 25.21 -18.16 57.22
N CYS A 8 25.89 -17.32 56.46
CA CYS A 8 27.13 -16.66 56.88
C CYS A 8 27.17 -15.26 56.31
N ALA A 9 27.14 -14.29 57.23
CA ALA A 9 27.46 -12.89 57.02
C ALA A 9 28.97 -12.70 57.05
N PHE A 10 29.50 -11.78 56.24
CA PHE A 10 30.72 -11.03 56.54
C PHE A 10 30.56 -9.56 56.08
N ALA A 11 30.88 -8.71 57.05
CA ALA A 11 30.84 -7.24 56.98
C ALA A 11 32.19 -6.67 56.53
N GLY A 12 32.18 -5.43 56.06
CA GLY A 12 33.30 -4.50 56.03
C GLY A 12 33.83 -4.23 54.62
N GLU A 13 33.81 -3.08 54.06
CA GLU A 13 34.39 -1.81 54.43
C GLU A 13 33.94 -0.72 53.47
N ILE A 14 33.67 0.44 54.03
CA ILE A 14 33.36 1.69 53.32
C ILE A 14 34.69 2.26 52.77
N PHE A 15 34.80 2.38 51.42
CA PHE A 15 35.78 3.25 50.78
C PHE A 15 35.07 4.39 50.06
N LEU A 16 35.08 5.58 50.67
CA LEU A 16 34.77 6.84 49.98
C LEU A 16 35.93 7.13 49.01
N THR A 17 35.67 7.03 47.72
CA THR A 17 36.50 7.67 46.70
C THR A 17 35.63 8.65 45.95
N THR A 18 35.83 9.93 46.22
CA THR A 18 35.40 11.08 45.43
C THR A 18 35.94 10.96 44.01
N LEU A 19 35.09 10.56 43.07
CA LEU A 19 35.42 10.60 41.66
C LEU A 19 34.83 11.87 41.06
N GLY A 20 35.70 12.83 40.76
CA GLY A 20 35.36 14.07 40.09
C GLY A 20 34.72 13.80 38.73
N LEU A 21 33.51 14.34 38.55
CA LEU A 21 32.81 14.34 37.30
C LEU A 21 33.50 15.27 36.29
N LEU A 22 34.42 14.75 35.49
CA LEU A 22 34.97 15.46 34.34
C LEU A 22 33.93 15.38 33.23
N LEU A 23 33.12 16.44 33.09
CA LEU A 23 32.21 16.61 31.97
C LEU A 23 33.03 16.87 30.71
N VAL A 24 33.44 15.81 30.01
CA VAL A 24 33.98 15.93 28.66
C VAL A 24 32.76 16.17 27.74
N LEU A 25 32.57 17.45 27.41
CA LEU A 25 31.72 17.85 26.26
C LEU A 25 32.39 17.29 25.00
N VAL A 26 32.04 16.05 24.63
CA VAL A 26 32.27 15.54 23.29
C VAL A 26 31.26 16.25 22.39
N THR A 27 31.67 17.37 21.80
CA THR A 27 31.02 17.89 20.61
C THR A 27 31.23 16.83 19.53
N ALA A 28 30.25 15.94 19.40
CA ALA A 28 30.16 15.07 18.26
C ALA A 28 29.87 15.94 17.03
N ASN A 29 30.95 16.40 16.40
CA ASN A 29 30.90 16.70 14.99
C ASN A 29 30.53 15.39 14.29
N ALA A 30 29.22 15.17 14.08
CA ALA A 30 28.72 14.17 13.15
C ALA A 30 29.17 14.61 11.75
N ALA A 31 30.43 14.36 11.42
CA ALA A 31 30.87 14.27 10.06
C ALA A 31 29.99 13.14 9.46
N SER A 32 28.98 13.52 8.70
CA SER A 32 28.16 12.61 7.89
C SER A 32 29.14 11.76 7.09
N THR A 33 29.42 10.55 7.57
CA THR A 33 30.20 9.56 6.81
C THR A 33 29.37 9.22 5.60
N LYS A 34 29.82 9.74 4.46
CA LYS A 34 29.18 9.53 3.14
C LYS A 34 29.08 8.04 2.91
N PRO A 35 27.88 7.45 2.78
CA PRO A 35 27.77 6.02 2.50
C PRO A 35 28.46 5.73 1.15
N ASN A 36 29.46 4.85 1.16
CA ASN A 36 30.10 4.37 -0.07
C ASN A 36 29.08 3.49 -0.82
N GLY A 37 28.99 3.60 -2.14
CA GLY A 37 28.09 2.79 -2.97
C GLY A 37 26.76 3.46 -3.31
N TYR A 38 26.54 4.72 -2.92
CA TYR A 38 25.28 5.45 -3.19
C TYR A 38 25.50 6.54 -4.24
N SER A 39 24.56 6.61 -5.20
CA SER A 39 24.42 7.81 -6.05
C SER A 39 23.78 8.95 -5.23
N ARG A 40 24.16 10.17 -5.54
CA ARG A 40 23.58 11.36 -4.89
C ARG A 40 22.61 12.01 -5.81
N VAL A 41 21.40 12.24 -5.33
CA VAL A 41 20.34 12.88 -6.09
C VAL A 41 19.89 14.13 -5.35
N THR A 42 19.87 15.25 -6.03
CA THR A 42 19.22 16.49 -5.58
C THR A 42 17.96 16.68 -6.40
N ILE A 43 16.83 16.88 -5.75
CA ILE A 43 15.53 17.16 -6.35
C ILE A 43 15.13 18.56 -5.91
N SER A 44 15.18 19.51 -6.82
CA SER A 44 14.88 20.92 -6.54
C SER A 44 13.53 21.30 -7.11
N LEU A 45 12.60 21.71 -6.25
CA LEU A 45 11.31 22.26 -6.67
C LEU A 45 11.48 23.73 -7.04
N LEU A 46 11.68 23.99 -8.33
CA LEU A 46 11.98 25.33 -8.86
C LEU A 46 10.77 26.25 -8.82
N THR A 47 9.63 25.74 -9.28
CA THR A 47 8.32 26.42 -9.29
C THR A 47 7.23 25.38 -9.09
N PRO A 48 6.02 25.76 -8.66
CA PRO A 48 4.88 24.84 -8.73
C PRO A 48 4.75 24.30 -10.17
N GLY A 49 4.85 22.99 -10.33
CA GLY A 49 4.73 22.32 -11.62
C GLY A 49 6.04 21.94 -12.31
N GLU A 50 7.23 22.26 -11.77
CA GLU A 50 8.52 21.85 -12.33
C GLU A 50 9.52 21.46 -11.26
N VAL A 51 10.17 20.31 -11.42
CA VAL A 51 11.33 19.86 -10.60
C VAL A 51 12.55 19.75 -11.50
N GLU A 52 13.71 20.16 -10.97
CA GLU A 52 15.01 19.81 -11.53
C GLU A 52 15.60 18.65 -10.72
N VAL A 53 16.11 17.64 -11.41
CA VAL A 53 16.81 16.50 -10.82
C VAL A 53 18.27 16.53 -11.26
N ARG A 54 19.19 16.52 -10.29
CA ARG A 54 20.63 16.37 -10.51
C ARG A 54 21.11 15.12 -9.79
N ALA A 55 21.69 14.19 -10.53
CA ALA A 55 22.24 12.98 -9.99
C ALA A 55 23.74 12.85 -10.26
N ASP A 56 24.53 12.74 -9.18
CA ASP A 56 25.93 12.34 -9.21
C ASP A 56 26.01 10.84 -9.02
N LEU A 57 26.30 10.12 -10.09
CA LEU A 57 26.23 8.66 -10.16
C LEU A 57 27.40 8.01 -9.40
N TYR A 58 27.13 6.92 -8.67
CA TYR A 58 28.20 6.11 -8.05
C TYR A 58 29.07 5.46 -9.14
N SER A 59 28.46 4.86 -10.15
CA SER A 59 29.14 4.34 -11.35
C SER A 59 28.74 5.15 -12.57
N PRO A 60 29.67 5.48 -13.47
CA PRO A 60 29.33 6.18 -14.72
C PRO A 60 28.35 5.37 -15.54
N SER A 61 27.45 6.06 -16.26
CA SER A 61 26.47 5.43 -17.16
C SER A 61 26.39 6.19 -18.49
N ARG A 62 25.94 5.47 -19.54
CA ARG A 62 25.63 6.05 -20.86
C ARG A 62 24.17 6.05 -21.22
N SER A 63 23.33 5.35 -20.44
CA SER A 63 21.92 5.21 -20.78
C SER A 63 21.05 5.37 -19.53
N TRP A 64 19.86 5.91 -19.73
CA TRP A 64 18.88 6.13 -18.69
C TRP A 64 17.50 5.78 -19.24
N SER A 65 16.80 4.89 -18.55
CA SER A 65 15.45 4.46 -18.86
C SER A 65 14.49 4.96 -17.79
N PHE A 66 13.50 5.74 -18.20
CA PHE A 66 12.46 6.26 -17.31
C PHE A 66 11.15 5.53 -17.51
N ARG A 67 10.41 5.33 -16.45
CA ARG A 67 9.09 4.71 -16.49
C ARG A 67 8.14 5.48 -17.40
N ASN A 68 7.64 4.84 -18.45
CA ASN A 68 6.71 5.45 -19.41
C ASN A 68 5.27 4.94 -19.28
N ALA A 69 5.04 3.86 -18.52
CA ALA A 69 3.71 3.32 -18.24
C ALA A 69 3.60 2.84 -16.80
N TYR A 70 2.48 3.11 -16.16
CA TYR A 70 2.15 2.58 -14.83
C TYR A 70 0.65 2.68 -14.57
N ALA A 71 0.03 1.63 -14.01
CA ALA A 71 -1.38 1.58 -13.61
C ALA A 71 -2.35 2.06 -14.72
N GLY A 72 -2.08 1.69 -15.98
CA GLY A 72 -2.87 2.11 -17.14
C GLY A 72 -2.58 3.53 -17.65
N VAL A 73 -1.75 4.30 -16.94
CA VAL A 73 -1.29 5.62 -17.41
C VAL A 73 -0.12 5.43 -18.36
N LEU A 74 -0.21 6.02 -19.54
CA LEU A 74 0.83 5.99 -20.56
C LEU A 74 1.45 7.40 -20.74
N GLY A 75 2.66 7.46 -21.30
CA GLY A 75 3.32 8.75 -21.59
C GLY A 75 3.90 9.44 -20.37
N ILE A 76 4.12 8.72 -19.25
CA ILE A 76 4.65 9.30 -18.00
C ILE A 76 6.00 9.96 -18.24
N ALA A 77 6.85 9.38 -19.08
CA ALA A 77 8.18 9.91 -19.39
C ALA A 77 8.17 11.08 -20.40
N ASP A 78 7.03 11.46 -20.97
CA ASP A 78 6.93 12.68 -21.80
C ASP A 78 7.11 13.97 -20.99
N ARG A 79 7.03 13.86 -19.67
CA ARG A 79 7.26 14.97 -18.73
C ARG A 79 8.73 15.31 -18.54
N ILE A 80 9.65 14.43 -19.00
CA ILE A 80 11.11 14.56 -18.82
C ILE A 80 11.71 15.29 -20.03
N TYR A 81 12.48 16.33 -19.75
CA TYR A 81 13.08 17.18 -20.76
C TYR A 81 14.37 17.86 -20.25
N ASP A 82 15.08 18.57 -21.14
CA ASP A 82 16.34 19.26 -20.87
C ASP A 82 17.40 18.36 -20.22
N VAL A 83 17.54 17.14 -20.78
CA VAL A 83 18.46 16.13 -20.26
C VAL A 83 19.88 16.45 -20.69
N ARG A 84 20.78 16.63 -19.72
CA ARG A 84 22.21 16.92 -19.90
C ARG A 84 23.02 15.93 -19.10
N ALA A 85 24.23 15.63 -19.59
CA ALA A 85 25.14 14.73 -18.92
C ALA A 85 26.57 15.27 -18.99
N THR A 86 27.33 15.01 -17.91
CA THR A 86 28.76 15.40 -17.84
C THR A 86 29.61 14.22 -17.35
N THR A 87 30.80 14.10 -17.90
CA THR A 87 31.79 13.09 -17.52
C THR A 87 32.40 13.40 -16.16
N SER A 88 33.26 12.49 -15.66
CA SER A 88 34.02 12.71 -14.43
C SER A 88 35.04 13.87 -14.53
N SER A 89 35.49 14.21 -15.73
CA SER A 89 36.36 15.36 -15.99
C SER A 89 35.62 16.68 -16.13
N GLY A 90 34.26 16.66 -16.05
CA GLY A 90 33.43 17.85 -16.25
C GLY A 90 33.13 18.19 -17.72
N GLN A 91 33.53 17.31 -18.66
CA GLN A 91 33.21 17.49 -20.08
C GLN A 91 31.72 17.18 -20.32
N ASP A 92 31.06 18.02 -21.14
CA ASP A 92 29.70 17.75 -21.57
C ASP A 92 29.65 16.51 -22.48
N ALA A 93 28.74 15.59 -22.17
CA ALA A 93 28.41 14.45 -23.01
C ALA A 93 27.13 14.74 -23.79
N GLN A 94 27.16 14.48 -25.09
CA GLN A 94 25.97 14.72 -25.93
C GLN A 94 24.92 13.64 -25.64
N VAL A 95 23.74 14.09 -25.20
CA VAL A 95 22.61 13.20 -24.89
C VAL A 95 21.63 13.20 -26.05
N ARG A 96 21.23 12.00 -26.50
CA ARG A 96 20.19 11.79 -27.50
C ARG A 96 19.01 11.06 -26.88
N LYS A 97 17.80 11.53 -27.14
CA LYS A 97 16.55 10.80 -26.86
C LYS A 97 16.37 9.75 -27.95
N LEU A 98 16.30 8.48 -27.56
CA LEU A 98 16.12 7.36 -28.51
C LEU A 98 14.63 7.17 -28.80
N VAL A 99 13.83 7.05 -27.75
CA VAL A 99 12.36 7.04 -27.73
C VAL A 99 11.89 7.74 -26.46
N THR A 100 10.58 7.84 -26.24
CA THR A 100 10.03 8.40 -25.00
C THR A 100 10.55 7.62 -23.79
N GLY A 101 11.18 8.33 -22.86
CA GLY A 101 11.76 7.78 -21.65
C GLY A 101 13.17 7.19 -21.79
N GLU A 102 13.68 7.00 -23.00
CA GLU A 102 15.00 6.41 -23.23
C GLU A 102 16.01 7.45 -23.72
N PHE A 103 17.08 7.63 -22.96
CA PHE A 103 18.15 8.58 -23.27
C PHE A 103 19.51 7.90 -23.28
N ARG A 104 20.40 8.35 -24.17
CA ARG A 104 21.77 7.83 -24.28
C ARG A 104 22.77 8.94 -24.56
N SER A 105 23.91 8.91 -23.86
CA SER A 105 25.06 9.80 -24.11
C SER A 105 26.12 9.13 -24.97
N ASP A 106 26.93 9.92 -25.63
CA ASP A 106 28.10 9.48 -26.41
C ASP A 106 29.30 9.11 -25.52
N LEU A 107 29.37 9.67 -24.30
CA LEU A 107 30.42 9.43 -23.32
C LEU A 107 29.86 8.86 -22.01
N ASP A 108 30.73 8.26 -21.21
CA ASP A 108 30.40 7.80 -19.85
C ASP A 108 30.19 9.01 -18.93
N ALA A 109 28.95 9.23 -18.55
CA ALA A 109 28.57 10.35 -17.68
C ALA A 109 28.67 9.98 -16.21
N LYS A 110 29.23 10.89 -15.42
CA LYS A 110 29.27 10.83 -13.97
C LYS A 110 28.15 11.63 -13.32
N ARG A 111 27.58 12.59 -14.06
CA ARG A 111 26.43 13.40 -13.65
C ARG A 111 25.40 13.44 -14.77
N ILE A 112 24.13 13.35 -14.36
CA ILE A 112 22.97 13.67 -15.21
C ILE A 112 22.14 14.75 -14.54
N THR A 113 21.63 15.70 -15.34
CA THR A 113 20.69 16.72 -14.90
C THR A 113 19.54 16.80 -15.90
N TYR A 114 18.32 16.89 -15.41
CA TYR A 114 17.12 16.99 -16.25
C TYR A 114 15.98 17.65 -15.48
N LYS A 115 14.95 18.04 -16.20
CA LYS A 115 13.73 18.63 -15.65
C LYS A 115 12.54 17.70 -15.85
N VAL A 116 11.61 17.74 -14.90
CA VAL A 116 10.36 16.97 -14.94
C VAL A 116 9.19 17.92 -14.71
N ARG A 117 8.19 17.87 -15.60
CA ARG A 117 6.92 18.56 -15.38
C ARG A 117 6.12 17.81 -14.34
N VAL A 118 5.80 18.49 -13.25
CA VAL A 118 4.96 17.99 -12.14
C VAL A 118 3.76 18.90 -11.95
N SER A 119 3.24 19.45 -13.04
CA SER A 119 2.04 20.30 -13.05
C SER A 119 0.77 19.52 -12.69
N GLN A 120 -0.36 20.19 -12.74
CA GLN A 120 -1.67 19.60 -12.42
C GLN A 120 -1.90 18.30 -13.20
N PRO A 121 -2.20 17.19 -12.51
CA PRO A 121 -2.46 15.89 -13.12
C PRO A 121 -3.85 15.86 -13.78
N THR A 122 -4.12 14.81 -14.56
CA THR A 122 -5.45 14.49 -15.05
C THR A 122 -6.22 13.63 -14.02
N SER A 123 -7.51 13.42 -14.25
CA SER A 123 -8.32 12.52 -13.41
C SER A 123 -7.87 11.06 -13.47
N ALA A 124 -7.17 10.66 -14.54
CA ALA A 124 -6.70 9.30 -14.75
C ALA A 124 -5.40 8.99 -14.01
N ASP A 125 -4.51 9.99 -13.88
CA ASP A 125 -3.15 9.79 -13.38
C ASP A 125 -2.89 10.37 -11.98
N VAL A 126 -3.83 11.12 -11.41
CA VAL A 126 -3.66 11.91 -10.18
C VAL A 126 -3.13 11.10 -8.97
N SER A 127 -3.44 9.83 -8.86
CA SER A 127 -2.93 8.95 -7.79
C SER A 127 -1.64 8.20 -8.16
N HIS A 128 -1.21 8.25 -9.42
CA HIS A 128 -0.16 7.36 -9.94
C HIS A 128 1.12 8.08 -10.36
N VAL A 129 1.10 9.42 -10.42
CA VAL A 129 2.24 10.25 -10.85
C VAL A 129 2.53 11.37 -9.87
N SER A 130 3.75 11.90 -9.94
CA SER A 130 4.15 13.11 -9.21
C SER A 130 3.46 14.34 -9.74
N TRP A 131 3.03 15.21 -8.84
CA TRP A 131 2.48 16.53 -9.15
C TRP A 131 2.65 17.49 -7.98
N VAL A 132 2.70 18.78 -8.28
CA VAL A 132 2.73 19.87 -7.31
C VAL A 132 1.78 20.96 -7.80
N VAL A 133 0.76 21.29 -7.00
CA VAL A 133 -0.26 22.29 -7.32
C VAL A 133 -0.48 23.22 -6.14
N GLY A 134 -0.41 24.53 -6.39
CA GLY A 134 -0.53 25.51 -5.32
C GLY A 134 0.58 25.38 -4.28
N ASP A 135 0.24 25.01 -3.07
CA ASP A 135 1.15 24.96 -1.93
C ASP A 135 1.38 23.55 -1.35
N TYR A 136 1.03 22.49 -2.11
CA TYR A 136 1.27 21.09 -1.75
C TYR A 136 1.47 20.20 -2.99
N GLY A 137 2.02 19.01 -2.78
CA GLY A 137 2.22 18.05 -3.85
C GLY A 137 2.67 16.67 -3.36
N ILE A 138 2.56 15.71 -4.26
CA ILE A 138 3.03 14.33 -4.08
C ILE A 138 4.17 14.09 -5.06
N LEU A 139 5.32 13.64 -4.57
CA LEU A 139 6.46 13.27 -5.39
C LEU A 139 6.69 11.76 -5.24
N MET A 140 6.51 11.02 -6.32
CA MET A 140 6.73 9.59 -6.44
C MET A 140 8.03 9.36 -7.20
N LEU A 141 9.09 8.86 -6.55
CA LEU A 141 10.39 8.81 -7.20
C LEU A 141 10.45 7.86 -8.39
N ALA A 142 9.55 6.89 -8.45
CA ALA A 142 9.45 5.96 -9.58
C ALA A 142 9.19 6.63 -10.94
N ASP A 143 8.61 7.81 -10.96
CA ASP A 143 8.32 8.57 -12.19
C ASP A 143 9.18 9.82 -12.35
N LEU A 144 10.04 10.10 -11.37
CA LEU A 144 11.00 11.19 -11.40
C LEU A 144 12.41 10.71 -11.74
N LEU A 145 12.76 9.46 -11.42
CA LEU A 145 14.11 8.90 -11.52
C LEU A 145 14.21 7.80 -12.57
N PRO A 146 15.39 7.59 -13.18
CA PRO A 146 15.66 6.40 -14.00
C PRO A 146 15.39 5.11 -13.21
N GLN A 147 14.89 4.08 -13.89
CA GLN A 147 14.45 2.81 -13.27
C GLN A 147 15.60 1.99 -12.69
N ASP A 148 16.82 2.18 -13.17
CA ASP A 148 18.04 1.52 -12.70
C ASP A 148 18.67 2.19 -11.49
N PHE A 149 18.10 3.31 -11.01
CA PHE A 149 18.57 3.97 -9.82
C PHE A 149 18.20 3.17 -8.58
N THR A 150 19.23 2.67 -7.89
CA THR A 150 19.15 1.98 -6.59
C THR A 150 20.11 2.66 -5.63
N ASN A 151 19.91 2.47 -4.30
CA ASN A 151 20.82 2.98 -3.28
C ASN A 151 21.17 4.47 -3.44
N LEU A 152 20.23 5.32 -3.08
CA LEU A 152 20.34 6.77 -3.25
C LEU A 152 20.52 7.49 -1.90
N PHE A 153 21.37 8.50 -1.91
CA PHE A 153 21.34 9.60 -0.96
C PHE A 153 20.64 10.77 -1.64
N THR A 154 19.44 11.11 -1.18
CA THR A 154 18.57 12.11 -1.84
C THR A 154 18.44 13.35 -0.97
N GLN A 155 18.67 14.52 -1.54
CA GLN A 155 18.43 15.84 -0.96
C GLN A 155 17.25 16.48 -1.69
N PHE A 156 16.34 17.09 -0.94
CA PHE A 156 15.27 17.93 -1.52
C PHE A 156 15.54 19.40 -1.22
N ASP A 157 15.56 20.22 -2.29
CA ASP A 157 15.60 21.67 -2.19
C ASP A 157 14.20 22.21 -2.44
N LEU A 158 13.53 22.62 -1.37
CA LEU A 158 12.15 23.09 -1.40
C LEU A 158 12.04 24.59 -1.22
N PRO A 159 10.95 25.22 -1.69
CA PRO A 159 10.69 26.63 -1.43
C PRO A 159 10.64 26.94 0.07
N VAL A 160 11.01 28.15 0.45
CA VAL A 160 11.01 28.61 1.84
C VAL A 160 9.63 28.39 2.49
N GLY A 161 9.65 27.78 3.66
CA GLY A 161 8.46 27.45 4.45
C GLY A 161 7.70 26.21 4.02
N TRP A 162 8.26 25.43 3.08
CA TRP A 162 7.74 24.11 2.75
C TRP A 162 8.34 23.01 3.65
N ASN A 163 7.53 22.02 3.94
CA ASN A 163 7.90 20.82 4.68
C ASN A 163 7.85 19.60 3.76
N ILE A 164 8.50 18.53 4.16
CA ILE A 164 8.52 17.25 3.46
C ILE A 164 8.33 16.09 4.44
N GLU A 165 7.44 15.16 4.09
CA GLU A 165 7.17 13.97 4.88
C GLU A 165 7.19 12.71 4.00
N SER A 166 7.74 11.61 4.55
CA SER A 166 7.84 10.32 3.85
C SER A 166 7.98 9.19 4.85
N SER A 167 7.72 7.96 4.40
CA SER A 167 8.09 6.73 5.13
C SER A 167 9.58 6.40 5.01
N SER A 168 10.30 7.03 4.09
CA SER A 168 11.72 6.82 3.84
C SER A 168 12.59 7.23 5.02
N THR A 169 13.79 6.63 5.14
CA THR A 169 14.73 6.92 6.24
C THR A 169 15.34 8.31 6.08
N SER A 170 14.96 9.23 6.95
CA SER A 170 15.57 10.55 7.04
C SER A 170 16.94 10.48 7.73
N VAL A 171 17.91 11.19 7.20
CA VAL A 171 19.28 11.28 7.74
C VAL A 171 19.71 12.74 7.97
N GLY A 172 18.81 13.68 7.75
CA GLY A 172 19.00 15.12 7.94
C GLY A 172 17.78 15.90 7.50
N GLU A 173 17.85 17.22 7.57
CA GLU A 173 16.79 18.08 7.07
C GLU A 173 16.64 17.89 5.55
N SER A 174 15.47 17.44 5.11
CA SER A 174 15.16 17.13 3.68
C SER A 174 16.14 16.14 3.03
N GLN A 175 16.84 15.30 3.84
CA GLN A 175 17.81 14.31 3.38
C GLN A 175 17.35 12.90 3.70
N TYR A 176 17.46 12.01 2.72
CA TYR A 176 16.97 10.63 2.83
C TYR A 176 17.93 9.62 2.21
N VAL A 177 17.99 8.43 2.83
CA VAL A 177 18.63 7.25 2.26
C VAL A 177 17.56 6.32 1.73
N LEU A 178 17.71 5.90 0.47
CA LEU A 178 16.73 5.09 -0.25
C LEU A 178 17.40 3.85 -0.82
N THR A 179 16.92 2.68 -0.49
CA THR A 179 17.33 1.39 -1.06
C THR A 179 16.35 0.87 -2.12
N ALA A 180 15.11 1.37 -2.10
CA ALA A 180 14.05 1.06 -3.05
C ALA A 180 13.36 2.38 -3.48
N PRO A 181 14.03 3.23 -4.28
CA PRO A 181 13.49 4.55 -4.65
C PRO A 181 12.20 4.45 -5.44
N GLU A 182 11.96 3.35 -6.16
CA GLU A 182 10.71 3.10 -6.90
C GLU A 182 9.48 2.96 -5.98
N LYS A 183 9.68 2.69 -4.69
CA LYS A 183 8.62 2.62 -3.66
C LYS A 183 8.49 3.89 -2.84
N ALA A 184 9.40 4.86 -3.04
CA ALA A 184 9.45 6.06 -2.22
C ALA A 184 8.42 7.10 -2.68
N VAL A 185 7.63 7.59 -1.72
CA VAL A 185 6.65 8.67 -1.89
C VAL A 185 6.93 9.77 -0.88
N PHE A 186 6.90 11.00 -1.35
CA PHE A 186 7.11 12.20 -0.55
C PHE A 186 5.92 13.12 -0.65
N PHE A 187 5.43 13.58 0.49
CA PHE A 187 4.44 14.63 0.58
C PHE A 187 5.16 15.94 0.86
N VAL A 188 5.04 16.91 -0.03
CA VAL A 188 5.64 18.23 0.09
C VAL A 188 4.55 19.28 0.22
N GLY A 189 4.80 20.32 1.01
CA GLY A 189 3.83 21.40 1.13
C GLY A 189 4.11 22.37 2.25
N ARG A 190 3.40 23.52 2.20
CA ARG A 190 3.55 24.59 3.17
C ARG A 190 2.83 24.32 4.49
N THR A 191 1.66 23.67 4.44
CA THR A 191 0.74 23.52 5.58
C THR A 191 0.45 22.06 5.90
N LEU A 192 1.50 21.24 6.03
CA LEU A 192 1.36 19.84 6.40
C LEU A 192 1.17 19.73 7.92
N ARG A 193 0.07 19.09 8.32
CA ARG A 193 -0.20 18.75 9.74
C ARG A 193 0.14 17.28 9.95
N LYS A 194 0.88 16.99 11.00
CA LYS A 194 1.36 15.65 11.31
C LYS A 194 0.89 15.18 12.68
N THR A 195 0.39 13.97 12.73
CA THR A 195 0.09 13.24 13.97
C THR A 195 0.89 11.94 13.95
N SER A 196 1.70 11.71 14.99
CA SER A 196 2.59 10.56 15.10
C SER A 196 2.31 9.75 16.35
N ASN A 197 2.34 8.44 16.26
CA ASN A 197 2.33 7.51 17.40
C ASN A 197 2.78 6.12 16.93
N THR A 198 2.83 5.17 17.86
CA THR A 198 3.12 3.76 17.58
C THR A 198 1.84 2.95 17.71
N VAL A 199 1.56 2.08 16.73
CA VAL A 199 0.42 1.16 16.70
C VAL A 199 0.97 -0.27 16.58
N GLU A 200 0.69 -1.12 17.57
CA GLU A 200 1.17 -2.52 17.63
C GLU A 200 2.69 -2.64 17.39
N GLY A 201 3.47 -1.69 17.90
CA GLY A 201 4.93 -1.65 17.72
C GLY A 201 5.40 -1.01 16.40
N MET A 202 4.50 -0.66 15.48
CA MET A 202 4.83 0.00 14.21
C MET A 202 4.70 1.52 14.34
N PRO A 203 5.75 2.31 14.05
CA PRO A 203 5.64 3.77 13.96
C PRO A 203 4.65 4.16 12.84
N LEU A 204 3.69 5.00 13.16
CA LEU A 204 2.67 5.50 12.25
C LEU A 204 2.65 7.03 12.26
N ASP A 205 2.76 7.63 11.11
CA ASP A 205 2.52 9.05 10.87
C ASP A 205 1.26 9.22 10.01
N LEU A 206 0.36 10.09 10.44
CA LEU A 206 -0.70 10.63 9.60
C LEU A 206 -0.33 12.06 9.24
N VAL A 207 -0.21 12.36 7.96
CA VAL A 207 0.13 13.67 7.41
C VAL A 207 -1.05 14.19 6.61
N VAL A 208 -1.54 15.36 6.95
CA VAL A 208 -2.77 15.92 6.37
C VAL A 208 -2.51 17.31 5.81
N SER A 209 -2.90 17.54 4.56
CA SER A 209 -3.02 18.88 3.96
C SER A 209 -4.50 19.23 3.73
N GLY A 210 -4.79 20.52 3.65
CA GLY A 210 -6.16 21.01 3.44
C GLY A 210 -6.99 21.10 4.73
N ALA A 211 -8.19 21.67 4.60
CA ALA A 211 -9.17 21.80 5.66
C ALA A 211 -10.26 20.73 5.50
N TRP A 212 -10.59 20.03 6.59
CA TRP A 212 -11.52 18.91 6.60
C TRP A 212 -12.52 19.01 7.76
N GLU A 213 -13.71 18.46 7.60
CA GLU A 213 -14.70 18.35 8.68
C GLU A 213 -14.31 17.34 9.77
N PHE A 214 -13.40 16.41 9.48
CA PHE A 214 -12.86 15.51 10.49
C PHE A 214 -11.66 16.13 11.22
N LYS A 215 -11.44 15.66 12.46
CA LYS A 215 -10.24 15.99 13.22
C LYS A 215 -9.12 14.99 12.91
N ASP A 216 -7.90 15.47 12.72
CA ASP A 216 -6.71 14.64 12.41
C ASP A 216 -6.54 13.48 13.41
N ASN A 217 -6.72 13.74 14.72
CA ASN A 217 -6.71 12.69 15.76
C ASN A 217 -7.81 11.64 15.59
N GLY A 218 -8.96 12.01 15.02
CA GLY A 218 -10.06 11.07 14.72
C GLY A 218 -9.65 10.12 13.57
N ALA A 219 -9.12 10.70 12.50
CA ALA A 219 -8.58 9.94 11.37
C ALA A 219 -7.41 9.03 11.79
N PHE A 220 -6.48 9.53 12.61
CA PHE A 220 -5.40 8.74 13.17
C PHE A 220 -5.90 7.54 13.99
N LYS A 221 -6.87 7.76 14.88
CA LYS A 221 -7.43 6.69 15.72
C LYS A 221 -8.11 5.60 14.91
N ILE A 222 -8.86 5.95 13.86
CA ILE A 222 -9.50 4.93 13.02
C ILE A 222 -8.49 4.17 12.17
N ALA A 223 -7.48 4.84 11.62
CA ALA A 223 -6.36 4.17 10.93
C ALA A 223 -5.64 3.19 11.86
N GLY A 224 -5.35 3.60 13.11
CA GLY A 224 -4.73 2.75 14.12
C GLY A 224 -5.56 1.50 14.46
N LYS A 225 -6.90 1.62 14.53
CA LYS A 225 -7.78 0.47 14.74
C LYS A 225 -7.73 -0.51 13.56
N VAL A 226 -7.69 -0.01 12.35
CA VAL A 226 -7.58 -0.84 11.12
C VAL A 226 -6.23 -1.55 11.09
N LEU A 227 -5.12 -0.84 11.32
CA LEU A 227 -3.78 -1.44 11.35
C LEU A 227 -3.67 -2.52 12.42
N LYS A 228 -4.17 -2.26 13.63
CA LYS A 228 -4.23 -3.27 14.70
C LYS A 228 -4.96 -4.51 14.22
N LYS A 229 -6.11 -4.34 13.55
CA LYS A 229 -6.89 -5.47 13.03
C LYS A 229 -6.11 -6.30 12.01
N TYR A 230 -5.28 -5.67 11.17
CA TYR A 230 -4.44 -6.38 10.21
C TYR A 230 -3.26 -7.11 10.84
N VAL A 231 -2.67 -6.57 11.91
CA VAL A 231 -1.71 -7.33 12.72
C VAL A 231 -2.37 -8.58 13.32
N GLU A 232 -3.58 -8.46 13.89
CA GLU A 232 -4.34 -9.60 14.43
C GLU A 232 -4.71 -10.63 13.34
N LEU A 233 -5.05 -10.15 12.15
CA LEU A 233 -5.48 -10.99 11.02
C LEU A 233 -4.32 -11.79 10.44
N THR A 234 -3.14 -11.19 10.30
CA THR A 234 -1.98 -11.79 9.63
C THR A 234 -0.94 -12.37 10.58
N ASP A 235 -1.02 -12.04 11.87
CA ASP A 235 0.04 -12.25 12.89
C ASP A 235 1.42 -11.72 12.44
N PHE A 236 1.42 -10.73 11.55
CA PHE A 236 2.63 -10.15 10.98
C PHE A 236 2.68 -8.64 11.23
N ARG A 237 3.84 -8.16 11.66
CA ARG A 237 4.13 -6.74 11.82
C ARG A 237 5.09 -6.29 10.73
N SER A 238 4.59 -5.51 9.81
CA SER A 238 5.45 -4.90 8.78
C SER A 238 6.48 -3.96 9.41
N THR A 239 7.72 -4.07 9.00
CA THR A 239 8.83 -3.26 9.51
C THR A 239 8.80 -1.82 8.99
N GLY A 240 9.53 -0.92 9.67
CA GLY A 240 9.67 0.48 9.29
C GLY A 240 8.44 1.35 9.56
N LYS A 241 8.63 2.64 9.38
CA LYS A 241 7.61 3.67 9.59
C LYS A 241 6.52 3.59 8.50
N LYS A 242 5.25 3.62 8.92
CA LYS A 242 4.10 3.74 8.02
C LYS A 242 3.65 5.19 7.94
N VAL A 243 3.31 5.65 6.74
CA VAL A 243 2.81 7.02 6.53
C VAL A 243 1.49 6.98 5.78
N ILE A 244 0.50 7.64 6.32
CA ILE A 244 -0.77 7.91 5.64
C ILE A 244 -0.78 9.39 5.29
N MET A 245 -0.92 9.71 4.02
CA MET A 245 -0.98 11.06 3.50
C MET A 245 -2.40 11.36 3.03
N ILE A 246 -3.06 12.38 3.59
CA ILE A 246 -4.39 12.84 3.15
C ILE A 246 -4.26 14.22 2.56
N ALA A 247 -4.70 14.40 1.32
CA ALA A 247 -4.67 15.67 0.63
C ALA A 247 -5.96 15.92 -0.18
N PRO A 248 -6.26 17.18 -0.50
CA PRO A 248 -7.32 17.49 -1.46
C PRO A 248 -6.98 16.92 -2.85
N LEU A 249 -8.00 16.46 -3.58
CA LEU A 249 -7.86 16.17 -5.01
C LEU A 249 -7.61 17.48 -5.77
N PRO A 250 -6.52 17.58 -6.54
CA PRO A 250 -6.24 18.78 -7.33
C PRO A 250 -7.11 18.88 -8.58
N VAL A 251 -7.83 17.80 -8.94
CA VAL A 251 -8.67 17.70 -10.14
C VAL A 251 -9.91 16.85 -9.83
N ALA A 252 -11.03 17.18 -10.46
CA ALA A 252 -12.25 16.38 -10.33
C ALA A 252 -12.09 15.00 -10.96
N VAL A 253 -12.56 13.95 -10.26
CA VAL A 253 -12.43 12.54 -10.65
C VAL A 253 -13.79 11.86 -10.89
N GLY A 254 -14.75 12.59 -11.39
CA GLY A 254 -16.10 12.11 -11.69
C GLY A 254 -16.94 11.86 -10.45
N SER A 255 -17.71 10.76 -10.44
CA SER A 255 -18.63 10.42 -9.34
C SER A 255 -17.89 9.93 -8.09
N THR A 256 -16.70 9.38 -8.23
CA THR A 256 -15.86 8.98 -7.10
C THR A 256 -15.30 10.22 -6.42
N LYS A 257 -15.44 10.29 -5.11
CA LYS A 257 -15.02 11.44 -4.32
C LYS A 257 -13.62 11.32 -3.73
N TRP A 258 -12.88 10.29 -4.10
CA TRP A 258 -11.53 10.03 -3.63
C TRP A 258 -10.72 9.18 -4.63
N ARG A 259 -9.41 9.20 -4.47
CA ARG A 259 -8.42 8.33 -5.09
C ARG A 259 -7.40 7.94 -4.05
N ALA A 260 -6.83 6.76 -4.19
CA ALA A 260 -5.74 6.32 -3.32
C ALA A 260 -4.67 5.55 -4.08
N GLU A 261 -3.51 5.47 -3.48
CA GLU A 261 -2.37 4.68 -3.92
C GLU A 261 -1.60 4.20 -2.68
N ALA A 262 -1.33 2.90 -2.60
CA ALA A 262 -0.45 2.33 -1.60
C ALA A 262 0.87 1.92 -2.23
N ARG A 263 1.97 2.51 -1.78
CA ARG A 263 3.31 2.25 -2.32
C ARG A 263 4.32 2.09 -1.21
N GLY A 264 4.96 0.92 -1.14
CA GLY A 264 5.87 0.58 -0.04
C GLY A 264 5.19 0.69 1.33
N SER A 265 5.71 1.57 2.18
CA SER A 265 5.15 1.85 3.51
C SER A 265 4.28 3.12 3.58
N THR A 266 3.83 3.63 2.43
CA THR A 266 3.04 4.86 2.33
C THR A 266 1.70 4.58 1.68
N VAL A 267 0.63 5.15 2.24
CA VAL A 267 -0.70 5.25 1.64
C VAL A 267 -1.00 6.71 1.38
N VAL A 268 -1.28 7.06 0.12
CA VAL A 268 -1.74 8.37 -0.30
C VAL A 268 -3.24 8.31 -0.51
N LEU A 269 -3.99 9.16 0.17
CA LEU A 269 -5.44 9.31 0.02
C LEU A 269 -5.77 10.74 -0.42
N LEU A 270 -6.27 10.87 -1.62
CA LEU A 270 -6.71 12.13 -2.22
C LEU A 270 -8.23 12.20 -2.17
N ILE A 271 -8.79 13.26 -1.57
CA ILE A 271 -10.24 13.39 -1.37
C ILE A 271 -10.73 14.69 -2.02
N ASP A 272 -11.87 14.63 -2.70
CA ASP A 272 -12.55 15.81 -3.24
C ASP A 272 -12.91 16.78 -2.08
N PRO A 273 -12.40 18.01 -2.07
CA PRO A 273 -12.72 18.97 -1.03
C PRO A 273 -14.23 19.26 -0.89
N ALA A 274 -14.99 19.07 -1.99
CA ALA A 274 -16.44 19.23 -2.01
C ALA A 274 -17.19 17.96 -1.57
N ALA A 275 -16.49 16.89 -1.19
CA ALA A 275 -17.13 15.69 -0.68
C ALA A 275 -17.86 15.99 0.63
N ASN A 276 -19.15 15.70 0.67
CA ASN A 276 -19.97 15.83 1.86
C ASN A 276 -20.30 14.42 2.38
N PHE A 277 -19.46 13.89 3.24
CA PHE A 277 -19.70 12.60 3.89
C PHE A 277 -20.48 12.83 5.20
N ARG A 278 -21.67 12.22 5.31
CA ARG A 278 -22.49 12.29 6.53
C ARG A 278 -21.75 11.84 7.79
N ASN A 279 -20.80 10.91 7.63
CA ASN A 279 -19.95 10.42 8.71
C ASN A 279 -18.51 10.30 8.19
N TRP A 280 -17.73 11.35 8.28
CA TRP A 280 -16.35 11.40 7.80
C TRP A 280 -15.46 10.31 8.38
N ILE A 281 -15.52 10.09 9.69
CA ILE A 281 -14.66 9.08 10.35
C ILE A 281 -15.06 7.66 9.93
N GLY A 282 -16.35 7.39 9.81
CA GLY A 282 -16.85 6.09 9.31
C GLY A 282 -16.43 5.85 7.86
N GLN A 283 -16.54 6.87 7.01
CA GLN A 283 -16.15 6.77 5.60
C GLN A 283 -14.64 6.59 5.44
N LEU A 284 -13.82 7.35 6.16
CA LEU A 284 -12.37 7.15 6.20
C LEU A 284 -12.02 5.74 6.69
N GLY A 285 -12.72 5.25 7.71
CA GLY A 285 -12.54 3.89 8.21
C GLY A 285 -12.77 2.83 7.14
N VAL A 286 -13.83 2.96 6.35
CA VAL A 286 -14.12 2.05 5.22
C VAL A 286 -13.02 2.13 4.15
N ILE A 287 -12.58 3.33 3.78
CA ILE A 287 -11.47 3.50 2.82
C ILE A 287 -10.19 2.88 3.40
N PHE A 288 -9.86 3.17 4.64
CA PHE A 288 -8.67 2.62 5.29
C PHE A 288 -8.68 1.10 5.40
N THR A 289 -9.85 0.44 5.51
CA THR A 289 -9.87 -1.03 5.52
C THR A 289 -9.41 -1.65 4.19
N HIS A 290 -9.47 -0.93 3.08
CA HIS A 290 -8.88 -1.39 1.82
C HIS A 290 -7.42 -0.93 1.69
N GLU A 291 -7.19 0.36 1.73
CA GLU A 291 -5.90 0.96 1.41
C GLU A 291 -4.78 0.56 2.38
N LEU A 292 -5.08 0.41 3.67
CA LEU A 292 -4.07 0.01 4.64
C LEU A 292 -3.73 -1.48 4.57
N LEU A 293 -4.60 -2.34 4.01
CA LEU A 293 -4.25 -3.74 3.78
C LEU A 293 -3.15 -3.89 2.73
N HIS A 294 -3.06 -2.95 1.79
CA HIS A 294 -1.98 -2.93 0.82
C HIS A 294 -0.58 -2.70 1.43
N LEU A 295 -0.47 -2.22 2.67
CA LEU A 295 0.80 -2.23 3.40
C LEU A 295 1.31 -3.65 3.71
N TRP A 296 0.40 -4.63 3.76
CA TRP A 296 0.69 -6.06 3.88
C TRP A 296 0.74 -6.72 2.50
N ILE A 297 -0.30 -6.58 1.72
CA ILE A 297 -0.52 -7.25 0.42
C ILE A 297 -0.70 -6.19 -0.67
N PRO A 298 0.23 -6.02 -1.62
CA PRO A 298 1.43 -6.84 -1.85
C PRO A 298 2.68 -6.33 -1.13
N ASN A 299 2.69 -5.14 -0.53
CA ASN A 299 3.89 -4.38 -0.18
C ASN A 299 4.82 -5.04 0.87
N SER A 300 4.33 -6.00 1.66
CA SER A 300 5.15 -6.78 2.61
C SER A 300 5.36 -8.23 2.18
N LEU A 301 4.96 -8.60 0.96
CA LEU A 301 5.22 -9.89 0.34
C LEU A 301 6.31 -9.75 -0.72
N SER A 302 7.21 -10.75 -0.81
CA SER A 302 8.22 -10.82 -1.88
C SER A 302 7.77 -11.86 -2.91
N LEU A 303 6.74 -11.51 -3.69
CA LEU A 303 6.14 -12.37 -4.71
C LEU A 303 6.23 -11.67 -6.06
N ASP A 304 6.59 -12.41 -7.10
CA ASP A 304 6.68 -11.94 -8.48
C ASP A 304 5.43 -12.34 -9.29
N GLY A 305 5.20 -11.64 -10.40
CA GLY A 305 4.13 -11.92 -11.35
C GLY A 305 2.82 -11.17 -11.08
N ASP A 306 1.84 -11.42 -11.94
CA ASP A 306 0.54 -10.75 -11.94
C ASP A 306 -0.47 -11.59 -11.13
N TYR A 307 -0.63 -11.26 -9.85
CA TYR A 307 -1.59 -11.88 -8.94
C TYR A 307 -2.61 -10.86 -8.38
N ASP A 308 -3.01 -9.92 -9.25
CA ASP A 308 -3.97 -8.84 -8.92
C ASP A 308 -5.28 -9.36 -8.35
N TRP A 309 -5.74 -10.53 -8.79
CA TRP A 309 -6.92 -11.18 -8.25
C TRP A 309 -6.86 -11.37 -6.72
N PHE A 310 -5.67 -11.61 -6.19
CA PHE A 310 -5.49 -11.79 -4.75
C PHE A 310 -5.27 -10.46 -4.05
N PHE A 311 -4.32 -9.64 -4.51
CA PHE A 311 -4.01 -8.40 -3.80
C PHE A 311 -5.05 -7.30 -3.99
N GLU A 312 -5.97 -7.44 -4.95
CA GLU A 312 -7.14 -6.56 -5.08
C GLU A 312 -8.43 -7.26 -4.66
N GLY A 313 -8.78 -8.38 -5.28
CA GLY A 313 -10.07 -9.02 -5.04
C GLY A 313 -10.22 -9.57 -3.62
N PHE A 314 -9.25 -10.34 -3.14
CA PHE A 314 -9.24 -10.85 -1.76
C PHE A 314 -9.07 -9.72 -0.74
N THR A 315 -8.33 -8.67 -1.09
CA THR A 315 -8.19 -7.48 -0.26
C THR A 315 -9.52 -6.74 -0.11
N LEU A 316 -10.32 -6.58 -1.17
CA LEU A 316 -11.64 -5.99 -1.09
C LEU A 316 -12.58 -6.76 -0.15
N TYR A 317 -12.61 -8.09 -0.27
CA TYR A 317 -13.40 -8.91 0.64
C TYR A 317 -12.93 -8.78 2.09
N THR A 318 -11.62 -8.86 2.31
CA THR A 318 -11.02 -8.74 3.64
C THR A 318 -11.27 -7.37 4.25
N ALA A 319 -11.19 -6.32 3.45
CA ALA A 319 -11.54 -4.95 3.84
C ALA A 319 -13.01 -4.83 4.25
N LEU A 320 -13.92 -5.40 3.46
CA LEU A 320 -15.35 -5.41 3.77
C LEU A 320 -15.65 -6.19 5.06
N ARG A 321 -14.97 -7.33 5.29
CA ARG A 321 -15.04 -8.09 6.53
C ARG A 321 -14.52 -7.29 7.72
N THR A 322 -13.37 -6.64 7.56
CA THR A 322 -12.77 -5.79 8.60
C THR A 322 -13.66 -4.60 8.94
N ALA A 323 -14.30 -3.97 7.94
CA ALA A 323 -15.26 -2.90 8.15
C ALA A 323 -16.47 -3.38 8.99
N LEU A 324 -16.98 -4.58 8.74
CA LEU A 324 -18.04 -5.19 9.53
C LEU A 324 -17.59 -5.47 10.98
N GLU A 325 -16.41 -6.04 11.18
CA GLU A 325 -15.87 -6.36 12.51
C GLU A 325 -15.59 -5.10 13.35
N LEU A 326 -15.13 -4.02 12.71
CA LEU A 326 -14.94 -2.70 13.34
C LEU A 326 -16.25 -1.92 13.49
N LYS A 327 -17.39 -2.48 13.06
CA LYS A 327 -18.73 -1.85 13.10
C LYS A 327 -18.80 -0.53 12.32
N LEU A 328 -18.01 -0.40 11.28
CA LEU A 328 -18.09 0.71 10.32
C LEU A 328 -19.26 0.54 9.37
N ILE A 329 -19.65 -0.71 9.13
CA ILE A 329 -20.83 -1.14 8.40
C ILE A 329 -21.58 -2.19 9.22
N ASN A 330 -22.87 -2.37 8.96
CA ASN A 330 -23.67 -3.45 9.52
C ASN A 330 -23.72 -4.67 8.57
N PHE A 331 -24.31 -5.79 9.06
CA PHE A 331 -24.36 -7.04 8.28
C PHE A 331 -25.23 -6.91 7.00
N LYS A 332 -26.27 -6.08 7.03
CA LYS A 332 -27.07 -5.81 5.84
C LYS A 332 -26.25 -5.06 4.78
N GLU A 333 -25.51 -4.02 5.17
CA GLU A 333 -24.63 -3.26 4.28
C GLU A 333 -23.52 -4.14 3.70
N PHE A 334 -23.00 -5.10 4.49
CA PHE A 334 -22.06 -6.12 4.03
C PHE A 334 -22.67 -6.97 2.90
N LEU A 335 -23.89 -7.51 3.09
CA LEU A 335 -24.58 -8.30 2.07
C LEU A 335 -24.98 -7.45 0.85
N ASP A 336 -25.47 -6.24 1.05
CA ASP A 336 -25.84 -5.31 -0.03
C ASP A 336 -24.60 -4.96 -0.90
N THR A 337 -23.41 -4.87 -0.29
CA THR A 337 -22.20 -4.61 -1.06
C THR A 337 -21.82 -5.80 -1.93
N LEU A 338 -21.85 -7.01 -1.40
CA LEU A 338 -21.61 -8.24 -2.18
C LEU A 338 -22.63 -8.40 -3.33
N ALA A 339 -23.89 -8.05 -3.09
CA ALA A 339 -24.93 -8.09 -4.13
C ALA A 339 -24.63 -7.12 -5.28
N ARG A 340 -24.20 -5.87 -4.96
CA ARG A 340 -23.80 -4.90 -5.99
C ARG A 340 -22.57 -5.34 -6.78
N VAL A 341 -21.58 -5.96 -6.10
CA VAL A 341 -20.40 -6.52 -6.77
C VAL A 341 -20.80 -7.66 -7.71
N TYR A 342 -21.78 -8.47 -7.31
CA TYR A 342 -22.31 -9.52 -8.20
C TYR A 342 -23.05 -8.93 -9.40
N ASP A 343 -23.87 -7.89 -9.24
CA ASP A 343 -24.48 -7.18 -10.37
C ASP A 343 -23.43 -6.63 -11.34
N SER A 344 -22.34 -6.05 -10.80
CA SER A 344 -21.22 -5.58 -11.60
C SER A 344 -20.55 -6.75 -12.35
N TYR A 345 -20.27 -7.85 -11.66
CA TYR A 345 -19.70 -9.06 -12.26
C TYR A 345 -20.59 -9.62 -13.38
N LEU A 346 -21.91 -9.65 -13.20
CA LEU A 346 -22.84 -10.13 -14.22
C LEU A 346 -22.89 -9.24 -15.48
N SER A 347 -22.43 -8.01 -15.40
CA SER A 347 -22.38 -7.09 -16.54
C SER A 347 -21.27 -7.43 -17.56
N TYR A 348 -20.31 -8.30 -17.20
CA TYR A 348 -19.29 -8.76 -18.13
C TYR A 348 -19.83 -9.88 -19.02
N ALA A 349 -19.60 -9.75 -20.33
CA ALA A 349 -20.09 -10.70 -21.32
C ALA A 349 -19.34 -12.05 -21.23
N ASP A 350 -18.04 -11.98 -21.06
CA ASP A 350 -17.15 -13.14 -21.04
C ASP A 350 -16.57 -13.37 -19.64
N ASP A 351 -16.34 -14.64 -19.32
CA ASP A 351 -15.61 -15.05 -18.12
C ASP A 351 -14.17 -15.42 -18.46
N ALA A 352 -13.28 -15.16 -17.53
CA ALA A 352 -11.87 -15.53 -17.60
C ALA A 352 -11.43 -16.18 -16.28
N SER A 353 -10.33 -16.91 -16.29
CA SER A 353 -9.66 -17.28 -15.05
C SER A 353 -9.19 -16.01 -14.35
N LEU A 354 -9.05 -16.05 -13.02
CA LEU A 354 -8.55 -14.90 -12.28
C LEU A 354 -7.06 -14.65 -12.57
N ILE A 355 -6.33 -15.71 -12.89
CA ILE A 355 -4.92 -15.63 -13.31
C ILE A 355 -4.81 -14.87 -14.64
N ASP A 356 -5.50 -15.35 -15.69
CA ASP A 356 -5.48 -14.68 -17.01
C ASP A 356 -5.99 -13.24 -16.94
N ALA A 357 -6.99 -12.99 -16.11
CA ALA A 357 -7.54 -11.64 -15.91
C ALA A 357 -6.53 -10.70 -15.25
N SER A 358 -5.69 -11.20 -14.33
CA SER A 358 -4.61 -10.42 -13.71
C SER A 358 -3.53 -10.07 -14.74
N GLU A 359 -3.07 -11.03 -15.53
CA GLU A 359 -2.09 -10.79 -16.60
C GLU A 359 -2.58 -9.75 -17.63
N ARG A 360 -3.89 -9.69 -17.85
CA ARG A 360 -4.54 -8.78 -18.80
C ARG A 360 -5.27 -7.63 -18.14
N ARG A 361 -4.97 -7.31 -16.88
CA ARG A 361 -5.69 -6.30 -16.07
C ARG A 361 -5.90 -4.96 -16.78
N TRP A 362 -4.90 -4.52 -17.55
CA TRP A 362 -4.92 -3.22 -18.21
C TRP A 362 -5.57 -3.23 -19.61
N THR A 363 -5.93 -4.41 -20.11
CA THR A 363 -6.57 -4.61 -21.42
C THR A 363 -7.98 -5.20 -21.33
N THR A 364 -8.37 -5.78 -20.19
CA THR A 364 -9.72 -6.22 -19.86
C THR A 364 -10.53 -5.09 -19.19
N PRO A 365 -11.87 -5.14 -19.15
CA PRO A 365 -12.66 -4.20 -18.35
C PRO A 365 -12.14 -4.15 -16.91
N GLY A 366 -11.66 -2.99 -16.50
CA GLY A 366 -10.73 -2.81 -15.37
C GLY A 366 -11.22 -3.26 -14.00
N SER A 367 -12.53 -3.56 -13.82
CA SER A 367 -13.05 -4.01 -12.52
C SER A 367 -13.31 -5.52 -12.45
N PHE A 368 -13.15 -6.31 -13.53
CA PHE A 368 -13.43 -7.74 -13.51
C PHE A 368 -12.62 -8.52 -12.46
N VAL A 369 -11.30 -8.24 -12.37
CA VAL A 369 -10.40 -8.87 -11.40
C VAL A 369 -10.85 -8.57 -9.96
N TYR A 370 -11.28 -7.34 -9.72
CA TYR A 370 -11.80 -6.89 -8.44
C TYR A 370 -13.11 -7.60 -8.08
N ASP A 371 -14.08 -7.58 -8.99
CA ASP A 371 -15.42 -8.09 -8.76
C ASP A 371 -15.41 -9.61 -8.59
N LYS A 372 -14.86 -10.35 -9.57
CA LYS A 372 -14.75 -11.81 -9.50
C LYS A 372 -13.86 -12.24 -8.32
N GLY A 373 -12.72 -11.59 -8.12
CA GLY A 373 -11.80 -11.89 -7.02
C GLY A 373 -12.44 -11.71 -5.64
N MET A 374 -13.21 -10.63 -5.43
CA MET A 374 -13.93 -10.37 -4.19
C MET A 374 -15.01 -11.43 -3.92
N LEU A 375 -15.77 -11.84 -4.93
CA LEU A 375 -16.81 -12.87 -4.81
C LEU A 375 -16.20 -14.25 -4.56
N VAL A 376 -15.10 -14.58 -5.23
CA VAL A 376 -14.35 -15.82 -5.00
C VAL A 376 -13.81 -15.85 -3.57
N ALA A 377 -13.23 -14.76 -3.06
CA ALA A 377 -12.76 -14.66 -1.69
C ALA A 377 -13.89 -14.85 -0.66
N PHE A 378 -15.06 -14.28 -0.93
CA PHE A 378 -16.27 -14.48 -0.11
C PHE A 378 -16.69 -15.95 -0.06
N LEU A 379 -16.85 -16.60 -1.22
CA LEU A 379 -17.23 -18.02 -1.29
C LEU A 379 -16.17 -18.93 -0.68
N TYR A 380 -14.89 -18.60 -0.86
CA TYR A 380 -13.77 -19.31 -0.27
C TYR A 380 -13.81 -19.26 1.28
N ASP A 381 -14.04 -18.08 1.87
CA ASP A 381 -14.16 -17.95 3.33
C ASP A 381 -15.40 -18.70 3.88
N LEU A 382 -16.52 -18.70 3.14
CA LEU A 382 -17.69 -19.53 3.48
C LEU A 382 -17.38 -21.02 3.44
N LEU A 383 -16.67 -21.49 2.41
CA LEU A 383 -16.27 -22.88 2.26
C LEU A 383 -15.35 -23.31 3.41
N LEU A 384 -14.30 -22.54 3.72
CA LEU A 384 -13.39 -22.81 4.84
C LEU A 384 -14.13 -22.92 6.17
N ARG A 385 -15.05 -21.99 6.45
CA ARG A 385 -15.87 -22.00 7.67
C ARG A 385 -16.77 -23.22 7.72
N ASN A 386 -17.38 -23.60 6.60
CA ASN A 386 -18.26 -24.75 6.52
C ASN A 386 -17.50 -26.06 6.77
N GLU A 387 -16.41 -26.29 6.02
CA GLU A 387 -15.58 -27.49 6.14
C GLU A 387 -14.97 -27.67 7.54
N SER A 388 -14.59 -26.59 8.17
CA SER A 388 -13.94 -26.60 9.49
C SER A 388 -14.92 -26.52 10.68
N GLY A 389 -16.23 -26.38 10.43
CA GLY A 389 -17.21 -26.09 11.49
C GLY A 389 -16.99 -24.72 12.14
N GLY A 390 -16.52 -23.73 11.38
CA GLY A 390 -16.25 -22.36 11.81
C GLY A 390 -14.89 -22.13 12.45
N ARG A 391 -14.00 -23.13 12.46
CA ARG A 391 -12.65 -23.03 13.08
C ARG A 391 -11.62 -22.38 12.18
N MET A 392 -11.72 -22.55 10.88
CA MET A 392 -10.83 -21.94 9.88
C MET A 392 -11.54 -20.83 9.12
N THR A 393 -10.79 -19.80 8.79
CA THR A 393 -11.23 -18.62 8.07
C THR A 393 -10.15 -18.19 7.08
N LEU A 394 -10.44 -17.24 6.20
CA LEU A 394 -9.42 -16.65 5.32
C LEU A 394 -8.25 -16.02 6.12
N ALA A 395 -8.48 -15.54 7.35
CA ALA A 395 -7.41 -15.02 8.20
C ALA A 395 -6.34 -16.07 8.52
N ASP A 396 -6.72 -17.35 8.66
CA ASP A 396 -5.75 -18.43 8.91
C ASP A 396 -4.84 -18.63 7.70
N LYS A 397 -5.37 -18.43 6.49
CA LYS A 397 -4.59 -18.50 5.26
C LYS A 397 -3.64 -17.30 5.10
N TYR A 398 -4.05 -16.12 5.54
CA TYR A 398 -3.12 -14.98 5.63
C TYR A 398 -2.00 -15.23 6.63
N ARG A 399 -2.27 -15.78 7.82
CA ARG A 399 -1.22 -16.15 8.78
C ARG A 399 -0.25 -17.17 8.19
N GLU A 400 -0.78 -18.19 7.51
CA GLU A 400 0.04 -19.17 6.79
C GLU A 400 0.93 -18.49 5.73
N LEU A 401 0.38 -17.59 4.92
CA LEU A 401 1.12 -16.86 3.89
C LEU A 401 2.24 -16.01 4.49
N PHE A 402 1.95 -15.24 5.55
CA PHE A 402 2.92 -14.36 6.19
C PHE A 402 3.92 -15.09 7.11
N SER A 403 3.67 -16.34 7.49
CA SER A 403 4.62 -17.18 8.23
C SER A 403 5.69 -17.82 7.34
N ARG A 404 5.52 -17.78 6.01
CA ARG A 404 6.47 -18.36 5.07
C ARG A 404 7.76 -17.54 5.05
N PRO A 405 8.92 -18.22 4.95
CA PRO A 405 10.18 -17.50 4.74
C PRO A 405 10.10 -16.65 3.46
N ALA A 406 10.64 -15.46 3.51
CA ALA A 406 10.82 -14.66 2.30
C ALA A 406 11.72 -15.44 1.33
N ALA A 407 11.23 -15.65 0.13
CA ALA A 407 12.02 -16.21 -0.97
C ALA A 407 11.97 -15.21 -2.12
N ASP A 408 13.13 -14.88 -2.67
CA ASP A 408 13.23 -13.97 -3.79
C ASP A 408 12.77 -14.66 -5.09
N HIS A 409 12.08 -13.93 -5.93
CA HIS A 409 11.67 -14.37 -7.28
C HIS A 409 10.75 -15.59 -7.32
N VAL A 410 9.79 -15.68 -6.40
CA VAL A 410 8.80 -16.76 -6.39
C VAL A 410 7.50 -16.30 -7.06
N ASN A 411 6.94 -17.13 -7.93
CA ASN A 411 5.68 -16.85 -8.60
C ASN A 411 4.53 -16.72 -7.58
N GLY A 412 3.91 -15.54 -7.54
CA GLY A 412 2.86 -15.23 -6.58
C GLY A 412 1.63 -16.12 -6.72
N ASN A 413 1.21 -16.43 -7.94
CA ASN A 413 0.05 -17.30 -8.18
C ASN A 413 0.29 -18.70 -7.60
N GLU A 414 1.46 -19.30 -7.83
CA GLU A 414 1.79 -20.64 -7.33
C GLU A 414 1.80 -20.67 -5.80
N VAL A 415 2.45 -19.71 -5.16
CA VAL A 415 2.52 -19.62 -3.69
C VAL A 415 1.16 -19.43 -3.09
N ILE A 416 0.35 -18.51 -3.62
CA ILE A 416 -0.96 -18.18 -3.08
C ILE A 416 -1.91 -19.38 -3.25
N ILE A 417 -1.96 -20.00 -4.43
CA ILE A 417 -2.79 -21.19 -4.67
C ILE A 417 -2.39 -22.33 -3.74
N ALA A 418 -1.10 -22.58 -3.54
CA ALA A 418 -0.62 -23.60 -2.60
C ALA A 418 -1.04 -23.30 -1.15
N VAL A 419 -1.02 -22.05 -0.72
CA VAL A 419 -1.48 -21.64 0.63
C VAL A 419 -3.00 -21.78 0.75
N LEU A 420 -3.76 -21.38 -0.28
CA LEU A 420 -5.21 -21.51 -0.26
C LEU A 420 -5.67 -22.98 -0.21
N GLY A 421 -4.94 -23.90 -0.83
CA GLY A 421 -5.23 -25.34 -0.79
C GLY A 421 -5.21 -25.88 0.65
N SER A 422 -6.18 -26.74 1.01
CA SER A 422 -6.23 -27.32 2.36
C SER A 422 -7.02 -28.63 2.44
N SER A 423 -7.93 -28.88 1.51
CA SER A 423 -8.73 -30.10 1.41
C SER A 423 -9.08 -30.36 -0.06
N PRO A 424 -9.53 -31.58 -0.43
CA PRO A 424 -9.98 -31.83 -1.81
C PRO A 424 -11.06 -30.85 -2.28
N ALA A 425 -12.05 -30.54 -1.44
CA ALA A 425 -13.13 -29.60 -1.79
C ALA A 425 -12.61 -28.18 -2.02
N VAL A 426 -11.64 -27.71 -1.20
CA VAL A 426 -11.01 -26.41 -1.36
C VAL A 426 -10.13 -26.36 -2.61
N ASN A 427 -9.39 -27.43 -2.90
CA ASN A 427 -8.57 -27.53 -4.11
C ASN A 427 -9.43 -27.55 -5.38
N ASP A 428 -10.56 -28.24 -5.37
CA ASP A 428 -11.52 -28.23 -6.49
C ASP A 428 -12.14 -26.84 -6.68
N PHE A 429 -12.41 -26.12 -5.59
CA PHE A 429 -12.89 -24.76 -5.63
C PHE A 429 -11.85 -23.80 -6.24
N THR A 430 -10.59 -23.85 -5.81
CA THR A 430 -9.52 -22.98 -6.37
C THR A 430 -9.31 -23.26 -7.85
N ARG A 431 -9.26 -24.53 -8.24
CA ARG A 431 -9.14 -24.92 -9.65
C ARG A 431 -10.32 -24.41 -10.48
N SER A 432 -11.55 -24.49 -9.96
CA SER A 432 -12.74 -24.08 -10.70
C SER A 432 -12.86 -22.56 -10.85
N TYR A 433 -12.56 -21.77 -9.80
CA TYR A 433 -12.91 -20.36 -9.78
C TYR A 433 -11.73 -19.40 -9.84
N ILE A 434 -10.49 -19.89 -9.59
CA ILE A 434 -9.27 -19.10 -9.73
C ILE A 434 -8.53 -19.45 -11.02
N GLU A 435 -8.27 -20.75 -11.25
CA GLU A 435 -7.45 -21.23 -12.36
C GLU A 435 -8.24 -21.44 -13.66
N SER A 436 -9.58 -21.59 -13.59
CA SER A 436 -10.42 -21.73 -14.78
C SER A 436 -11.40 -20.58 -14.97
N SER A 437 -11.97 -20.51 -16.16
CA SER A 437 -12.97 -19.51 -16.53
C SER A 437 -14.40 -19.87 -16.09
N THR A 438 -14.56 -20.72 -15.06
CA THR A 438 -15.89 -21.09 -14.57
C THR A 438 -16.65 -19.88 -14.05
N ARG A 439 -17.87 -19.70 -14.54
CA ARG A 439 -18.76 -18.61 -14.13
C ARG A 439 -19.26 -18.81 -12.70
N LEU A 440 -19.34 -17.73 -11.94
CA LEU A 440 -19.91 -17.74 -10.60
C LEU A 440 -21.45 -17.69 -10.67
N GLU A 441 -22.09 -18.70 -10.13
CA GLU A 441 -23.56 -18.80 -10.01
C GLU A 441 -23.94 -18.73 -8.53
N LEU A 442 -23.99 -17.52 -7.96
CA LEU A 442 -24.23 -17.32 -6.53
C LEU A 442 -25.59 -17.87 -6.08
N GLU A 443 -26.61 -17.80 -6.92
CA GLU A 443 -27.93 -18.37 -6.64
C GLU A 443 -27.88 -19.86 -6.33
N ARG A 444 -26.96 -20.59 -6.99
CA ARG A 444 -26.77 -22.03 -6.79
C ARG A 444 -25.88 -22.35 -5.61
N LEU A 445 -24.87 -21.52 -5.34
CA LEU A 445 -23.85 -21.81 -4.35
C LEU A 445 -24.26 -21.40 -2.94
N LEU A 446 -24.94 -20.27 -2.79
CA LEU A 446 -25.20 -19.63 -1.49
C LEU A 446 -26.21 -20.36 -0.58
N PRO A 447 -27.22 -21.09 -1.09
CA PRO A 447 -28.19 -21.79 -0.23
C PRO A 447 -27.55 -22.79 0.73
N ALA A 448 -26.44 -23.43 0.34
CA ALA A 448 -25.69 -24.32 1.20
C ALA A 448 -25.21 -23.63 2.51
N TYR A 449 -24.94 -22.33 2.44
CA TYR A 449 -24.43 -21.53 3.56
C TYR A 449 -25.50 -20.73 4.31
N GLY A 450 -26.79 -20.94 3.98
CA GLY A 450 -27.90 -20.22 4.61
C GLY A 450 -28.10 -18.79 4.08
N LEU A 451 -27.66 -18.53 2.87
CA LEU A 451 -27.87 -17.27 2.16
C LEU A 451 -28.72 -17.51 0.90
N THR A 452 -29.50 -16.51 0.51
CA THR A 452 -30.26 -16.52 -0.75
C THR A 452 -30.00 -15.24 -1.51
N LEU A 453 -29.83 -15.38 -2.83
CA LEU A 453 -29.72 -14.26 -3.75
C LEU A 453 -30.99 -14.22 -4.62
N ASP A 454 -31.58 -13.04 -4.74
CA ASP A 454 -32.67 -12.75 -5.66
C ASP A 454 -32.14 -11.78 -6.74
N SER A 455 -31.88 -12.31 -7.93
CA SER A 455 -31.44 -11.56 -9.12
C SER A 455 -32.61 -11.21 -10.07
N SER A 456 -33.82 -11.58 -9.72
CA SER A 456 -35.04 -11.31 -10.55
C SER A 456 -35.48 -9.85 -10.53
N VAL A 457 -34.94 -9.05 -9.58
CA VAL A 457 -35.21 -7.63 -9.42
C VAL A 457 -34.12 -6.78 -10.10
N LYS A 458 -34.42 -5.50 -10.33
CA LYS A 458 -33.51 -4.55 -11.03
C LYS A 458 -32.08 -4.52 -10.45
N SER A 459 -31.93 -4.85 -9.17
CA SER A 459 -30.64 -4.94 -8.47
C SER A 459 -30.69 -6.16 -7.55
N SER A 460 -29.72 -7.04 -7.66
CA SER A 460 -29.60 -8.26 -6.87
C SER A 460 -29.71 -8.00 -5.37
N GLN A 461 -30.37 -8.89 -4.65
CA GLN A 461 -30.54 -8.78 -3.20
C GLN A 461 -30.06 -10.07 -2.53
N LEU A 462 -28.98 -9.92 -1.75
CA LEU A 462 -28.44 -11.00 -0.94
C LEU A 462 -29.01 -10.93 0.48
N ARG A 463 -29.59 -12.03 0.96
CA ARG A 463 -30.29 -12.09 2.24
C ARG A 463 -29.96 -13.37 3.00
N VAL A 464 -30.12 -13.34 4.31
CA VAL A 464 -30.13 -14.55 5.15
C VAL A 464 -31.41 -15.34 4.86
N SER A 465 -31.25 -16.64 4.62
CA SER A 465 -32.36 -17.56 4.34
C SER A 465 -33.31 -17.71 5.52
N ARG A 466 -34.57 -17.94 5.27
CA ARG A 466 -35.54 -18.35 6.31
C ARG A 466 -35.31 -19.81 6.68
N GLY A 467 -35.46 -20.14 7.96
CA GLY A 467 -35.42 -21.54 8.41
C GLY A 467 -34.00 -22.14 8.42
N LEU A 468 -32.99 -21.39 8.86
CA LEU A 468 -31.62 -21.85 8.98
C LEU A 468 -31.49 -23.08 9.87
N ASN A 469 -30.71 -24.08 9.43
CA ASN A 469 -30.26 -25.17 10.29
C ASN A 469 -29.15 -24.71 11.28
N SER A 470 -28.77 -25.60 12.19
CA SER A 470 -27.79 -25.28 13.24
C SER A 470 -26.41 -24.92 12.69
N ASP A 471 -25.96 -25.58 11.62
CA ASP A 471 -24.65 -25.35 11.02
C ASP A 471 -24.61 -24.03 10.27
N GLN A 472 -25.65 -23.71 9.51
CA GLN A 472 -25.83 -22.42 8.85
C GLN A 472 -25.88 -21.27 9.85
N LYS A 473 -26.60 -21.41 10.96
CA LYS A 473 -26.61 -20.42 12.05
C LYS A 473 -25.21 -20.19 12.64
N ARG A 474 -24.49 -21.28 12.92
CA ARG A 474 -23.12 -21.19 13.43
C ARG A 474 -22.19 -20.50 12.44
N LEU A 475 -22.25 -20.88 11.15
CA LEU A 475 -21.48 -20.28 10.08
C LEU A 475 -21.75 -18.77 9.96
N LEU A 476 -23.02 -18.39 9.84
CA LEU A 476 -23.40 -16.97 9.67
C LEU A 476 -23.04 -16.14 10.91
N ARG A 477 -23.16 -16.69 12.13
CA ARG A 477 -22.69 -16.02 13.36
C ARG A 477 -21.18 -15.80 13.34
N SER A 478 -20.40 -16.77 12.86
CA SER A 478 -18.95 -16.60 12.67
C SER A 478 -18.62 -15.55 11.60
N LEU A 479 -19.52 -15.31 10.65
CA LEU A 479 -19.44 -14.26 9.66
C LEU A 479 -19.90 -12.88 10.17
N GLY A 480 -20.43 -12.80 11.41
CA GLY A 480 -20.87 -11.54 12.02
C GLY A 480 -22.38 -11.32 12.02
N TYR A 481 -23.17 -12.26 11.51
CA TYR A 481 -24.63 -12.19 11.62
C TYR A 481 -25.07 -12.30 13.09
N ARG A 482 -26.00 -11.48 13.48
CA ARG A 482 -26.67 -11.51 14.79
C ARG A 482 -28.16 -11.58 14.53
N ASP A 483 -28.82 -12.56 15.15
CA ASP A 483 -30.29 -12.76 15.09
C ASP A 483 -31.02 -11.53 15.64
#